data_9e8bef830d1be1af11ba64b2c2751e30
#
_entry.id   9e8bef830d1be1af11ba64b2c2751e30
#
_cell.length_a   1.000
_cell.length_b   1.000
_cell.length_c   1.000
_cell.angle_alpha   90.00
_cell.angle_beta   90.00
_cell.angle_gamma   90.00
#
_symmetry.space_group_name_H-M   'P 1'
#
loop_
_entity.id
_entity.type
_entity.pdbx_description
1 polymer ?
#
loop_
_entity_poly.entity_id
_entity_poly.type
_entity_poly.pdbx_seq_one_letter_code
_entity_poly.pdbx_strand_id
1 'polypeptide(L)'
;MLRHAPRPLPLLLASALLLTACAPSPDGGSGGEAADGARTVDNCGHEVSVGAPPERVVSLNQGSTEILLSLGLADRLVGTATWTDPIMEGLEEAGEGVPRLADNAPSFEVVLDTEPDLVTASFVSTLGTGGVATREQFEELGVPTYVSPTDCAAGKDNDSGGDGSRSEPLTLDAVYGEIRDLALLFGVQERGEELIAELEGRVAAATGDLDASGVSLMYWFANSQSPYLAGCCGAPGAITRAVGARNAFDDTHDEWPQINWETVADRDPDVIVLGDLTRDSQTAESADAKIEFLESHPATRELTAVREERYVLLSGQAMNPSIRTVEGIEQVADGLRALGLTQ
;
A
#
# COMPACT_ATOMS: atom_id res chain seq x y z
N MET A 1 84.80 -51.05 18.63
CA MET A 1 86.12 -50.49 18.71
C MET A 1 86.12 -49.01 18.52
N LEU A 2 86.68 -48.27 19.46
CA LEU A 2 87.20 -46.89 19.48
C LEU A 2 86.21 -45.75 19.15
N ARG A 3 85.77 -44.96 20.13
CA ARG A 3 86.45 -43.82 20.81
C ARG A 3 86.64 -42.64 19.82
N HIS A 4 86.09 -41.45 20.02
CA HIS A 4 86.44 -40.38 20.95
C HIS A 4 85.50 -39.19 20.84
N ALA A 5 85.15 -38.62 21.98
CA ALA A 5 84.61 -37.23 22.15
C ALA A 5 85.90 -36.31 22.32
N PRO A 6 85.82 -35.00 22.70
CA PRO A 6 84.70 -33.98 22.77
C PRO A 6 85.16 -32.53 22.44
N ARG A 7 84.12 -31.56 22.44
CA ARG A 7 84.19 -30.13 22.91
C ARG A 7 84.82 -29.05 22.00
N PRO A 8 84.54 -27.72 22.24
CA PRO A 8 83.45 -27.04 22.97
C PRO A 8 82.77 -25.87 22.19
N LEU A 9 81.75 -25.27 22.84
CA LEU A 9 81.05 -24.01 22.60
C LEU A 9 81.91 -22.77 22.34
N PRO A 10 81.37 -21.69 21.67
CA PRO A 10 80.91 -20.60 22.49
C PRO A 10 79.53 -19.98 22.04
N LEU A 11 78.93 -19.42 23.07
CA LEU A 11 77.75 -18.54 23.12
C LEU A 11 77.86 -17.34 22.18
N LEU A 12 76.78 -17.00 21.46
CA LEU A 12 76.47 -15.63 21.01
C LEU A 12 74.98 -15.40 21.07
N LEU A 13 74.60 -14.43 21.90
CA LEU A 13 73.30 -13.84 21.99
C LEU A 13 72.94 -13.13 20.68
N ALA A 14 71.70 -13.35 20.17
CA ALA A 14 71.06 -12.43 19.24
C ALA A 14 69.54 -12.46 19.44
N SER A 15 69.01 -11.30 19.59
CA SER A 15 67.66 -10.87 20.00
C SER A 15 66.57 -11.44 19.15
N ALA A 16 65.50 -11.90 19.81
CA ALA A 16 64.23 -12.30 19.19
C ALA A 16 63.41 -11.09 18.84
N LEU A 17 63.11 -10.91 17.56
CA LEU A 17 61.99 -10.09 17.06
C LEU A 17 60.80 -11.01 16.81
N LEU A 18 59.77 -10.86 17.64
CA LEU A 18 58.48 -11.50 17.48
C LEU A 18 57.68 -10.77 16.37
N LEU A 19 57.62 -11.38 15.20
CA LEU A 19 56.65 -11.04 14.16
C LEU A 19 55.41 -11.93 14.38
N THR A 20 54.36 -11.35 14.95
CA THR A 20 53.01 -11.96 14.96
C THR A 20 52.42 -11.87 13.55
N ALA A 21 52.45 -12.97 12.82
CA ALA A 21 51.68 -13.14 11.60
C ALA A 21 50.21 -13.45 11.97
N CYS A 22 49.29 -12.51 11.77
CA CYS A 22 47.86 -12.80 11.68
C CYS A 22 47.60 -13.52 10.36
N ALA A 23 47.23 -14.78 10.44
CA ALA A 23 46.63 -15.50 9.32
C ALA A 23 45.17 -15.09 9.19
N PRO A 24 44.66 -14.76 7.99
CA PRO A 24 43.24 -14.59 7.79
C PRO A 24 42.57 -15.97 7.66
N SER A 25 41.51 -16.19 8.46
CA SER A 25 40.58 -17.31 8.30
C SER A 25 39.78 -17.14 7.00
N PRO A 26 39.53 -18.21 6.25
CA PRO A 26 38.61 -18.13 5.10
C PRO A 26 37.19 -18.38 5.59
N ASP A 27 36.50 -17.33 6.04
CA ASP A 27 35.06 -17.34 6.08
C ASP A 27 34.55 -16.70 4.78
N GLY A 28 34.15 -17.56 3.87
CA GLY A 28 33.47 -17.20 2.64
C GLY A 28 32.03 -16.75 2.90
N GLY A 29 31.86 -15.46 3.12
CA GLY A 29 30.59 -14.77 2.95
C GLY A 29 30.73 -13.91 1.69
N SER A 30 30.14 -14.34 0.59
CA SER A 30 29.93 -13.45 -0.57
C SER A 30 28.84 -12.44 -0.21
N GLY A 31 29.24 -11.42 0.56
CA GLY A 31 28.52 -10.18 0.62
C GLY A 31 28.93 -9.39 -0.62
N GLY A 32 28.03 -9.21 -1.58
CA GLY A 32 28.22 -8.22 -2.63
C GLY A 32 28.47 -6.87 -1.96
N GLU A 33 29.57 -6.21 -2.31
CA GLU A 33 29.81 -4.83 -1.92
C GLU A 33 28.65 -3.98 -2.49
N ALA A 34 27.76 -3.52 -1.59
CA ALA A 34 26.81 -2.47 -1.96
C ALA A 34 27.65 -1.28 -2.46
N ALA A 35 27.36 -0.78 -3.65
CA ALA A 35 27.97 0.42 -4.17
C ALA A 35 27.76 1.53 -3.14
N ASP A 36 28.86 2.22 -2.78
CA ASP A 36 28.87 3.27 -1.75
C ASP A 36 27.82 4.33 -2.14
N GLY A 37 26.66 4.33 -1.45
CA GLY A 37 25.54 5.25 -1.72
C GLY A 37 24.24 4.61 -2.28
N ALA A 38 24.22 3.32 -2.61
CA ALA A 38 23.00 2.66 -3.06
C ALA A 38 21.95 2.59 -1.94
N ARG A 39 20.70 2.89 -2.26
CA ARG A 39 19.53 2.73 -1.37
C ARG A 39 18.75 1.51 -1.81
N THR A 40 18.48 0.64 -0.86
CA THR A 40 17.86 -0.66 -1.14
C THR A 40 16.73 -0.93 -0.16
N VAL A 41 15.60 -1.42 -0.68
CA VAL A 41 14.45 -1.90 0.11
C VAL A 41 14.04 -3.29 -0.37
N ASP A 42 13.50 -4.12 0.53
CA ASP A 42 12.76 -5.32 0.15
C ASP A 42 11.32 -4.91 -0.18
N ASN A 43 10.86 -5.24 -1.36
CA ASN A 43 9.55 -4.81 -1.86
C ASN A 43 8.77 -5.98 -2.45
N CYS A 44 7.85 -6.53 -1.68
CA CYS A 44 7.04 -7.69 -2.07
C CYS A 44 7.91 -8.90 -2.50
N GLY A 45 9.02 -9.16 -1.78
CA GLY A 45 9.95 -10.25 -2.07
C GLY A 45 10.93 -9.99 -3.20
N HIS A 46 10.99 -8.76 -3.71
CA HIS A 46 11.99 -8.28 -4.67
C HIS A 46 12.87 -7.22 -4.03
N GLU A 47 14.17 -7.29 -4.27
CA GLU A 47 15.10 -6.24 -3.86
C GLU A 47 15.03 -5.08 -4.87
N VAL A 48 14.67 -3.88 -4.39
CA VAL A 48 14.65 -2.65 -5.19
C VAL A 48 15.82 -1.78 -4.76
N SER A 49 16.75 -1.53 -5.69
CA SER A 49 17.97 -0.78 -5.40
C SER A 49 18.13 0.37 -6.41
N VAL A 50 18.43 1.56 -5.91
CA VAL A 50 18.72 2.75 -6.69
C VAL A 50 20.08 3.31 -6.30
N GLY A 51 20.95 3.61 -7.29
CA GLY A 51 22.30 4.15 -7.06
C GLY A 51 22.28 5.64 -6.69
N ALA A 52 21.23 6.36 -7.07
CA ALA A 52 20.96 7.75 -6.74
C ALA A 52 19.44 7.95 -6.58
N PRO A 53 18.96 9.04 -5.95
CA PRO A 53 17.53 9.34 -5.94
C PRO A 53 16.96 9.38 -7.35
N PRO A 54 15.83 8.67 -7.61
CA PRO A 54 15.19 8.68 -8.93
C PRO A 54 14.82 10.10 -9.37
N GLU A 55 15.00 10.39 -10.65
CA GLU A 55 14.71 11.69 -11.25
C GLU A 55 13.60 11.66 -12.31
N ARG A 56 13.28 10.44 -12.81
CA ARG A 56 12.31 10.23 -13.88
C ARG A 56 11.36 9.07 -13.52
N VAL A 57 10.36 9.40 -12.71
CA VAL A 57 9.46 8.39 -12.12
C VAL A 57 8.16 8.32 -12.91
N VAL A 58 7.72 7.12 -13.23
CA VAL A 58 6.35 6.87 -13.68
C VAL A 58 5.57 6.19 -12.57
N SER A 59 4.43 6.78 -12.19
CA SER A 59 3.51 6.20 -11.21
C SER A 59 2.24 5.72 -11.89
N LEU A 60 1.99 4.41 -11.85
CA LEU A 60 0.97 3.74 -12.66
C LEU A 60 -0.41 3.66 -12.00
N ASN A 61 -0.54 4.08 -10.73
CA ASN A 61 -1.81 4.09 -10.00
C ASN A 61 -1.92 5.34 -9.13
N GLN A 62 -3.15 5.84 -8.96
CA GLN A 62 -3.44 7.06 -8.21
C GLN A 62 -2.91 7.02 -6.77
N GLY A 63 -3.11 5.93 -6.02
CA GLY A 63 -2.64 5.83 -4.64
C GLY A 63 -1.13 6.00 -4.50
N SER A 64 -0.34 5.33 -5.35
CA SER A 64 1.12 5.49 -5.41
C SER A 64 1.53 6.91 -5.81
N THR A 65 0.79 7.53 -6.76
CA THR A 65 1.04 8.91 -7.18
C THR A 65 0.83 9.89 -6.03
N GLU A 66 -0.25 9.75 -5.27
CA GLU A 66 -0.58 10.66 -4.17
C GLU A 66 0.43 10.58 -3.01
N ILE A 67 1.03 9.41 -2.76
CA ILE A 67 2.15 9.30 -1.81
C ILE A 67 3.38 10.08 -2.30
N LEU A 68 3.75 9.94 -3.56
CA LEU A 68 4.89 10.68 -4.13
C LEU A 68 4.65 12.20 -4.10
N LEU A 69 3.45 12.66 -4.41
CA LEU A 69 3.07 14.06 -4.30
C LEU A 69 3.12 14.57 -2.85
N SER A 70 2.65 13.76 -1.89
CA SER A 70 2.69 14.08 -0.46
C SER A 70 4.10 14.16 0.10
N LEU A 71 5.04 13.42 -0.50
CA LEU A 71 6.48 13.50 -0.21
C LEU A 71 7.16 14.72 -0.86
N GLY A 72 6.43 15.53 -1.67
CA GLY A 72 6.97 16.68 -2.37
C GLY A 72 7.79 16.32 -3.62
N LEU A 73 7.51 15.21 -4.26
CA LEU A 73 8.28 14.67 -5.39
C LEU A 73 7.61 14.90 -6.76
N ALA A 74 6.73 15.90 -6.86
CA ALA A 74 6.02 16.20 -8.10
C ALA A 74 6.97 16.46 -9.29
N ASP A 75 8.11 17.12 -9.05
CA ASP A 75 9.14 17.40 -10.03
C ASP A 75 9.90 16.17 -10.55
N ARG A 76 9.76 15.05 -9.88
CA ARG A 76 10.33 13.74 -10.28
C ARG A 76 9.39 12.93 -11.16
N LEU A 77 8.09 13.27 -11.18
CA LEU A 77 7.09 12.54 -11.93
C LEU A 77 7.10 12.94 -13.41
N VAL A 78 7.53 12.04 -14.27
CA VAL A 78 7.48 12.20 -15.73
C VAL A 78 6.22 11.60 -16.35
N GLY A 79 5.42 10.88 -15.55
CA GLY A 79 4.14 10.34 -15.99
C GLY A 79 3.34 9.69 -14.86
N THR A 80 2.00 9.80 -14.97
CA THR A 80 1.05 9.09 -14.11
C THR A 80 -0.04 8.42 -14.94
N ALA A 81 -0.71 7.42 -14.37
CA ALA A 81 -1.82 6.74 -15.03
C ALA A 81 -2.82 6.17 -14.01
N THR A 82 -3.92 5.61 -14.51
CA THR A 82 -4.95 4.91 -13.74
C THR A 82 -5.51 5.78 -12.60
N TRP A 83 -6.09 6.90 -13.01
CA TRP A 83 -6.83 7.78 -12.11
C TRP A 83 -8.31 7.37 -12.08
N THR A 84 -8.84 7.14 -10.89
CA THR A 84 -10.22 6.68 -10.69
C THR A 84 -11.09 7.68 -9.93
N ASP A 85 -10.47 8.61 -9.22
CA ASP A 85 -11.13 9.63 -8.41
C ASP A 85 -10.46 10.99 -8.61
N PRO A 86 -11.08 12.10 -8.18
CA PRO A 86 -10.39 13.37 -8.06
C PRO A 86 -9.13 13.23 -7.19
N ILE A 87 -8.12 14.04 -7.49
CA ILE A 87 -6.88 14.06 -6.69
C ILE A 87 -7.20 14.38 -5.21
N MET A 88 -6.43 13.81 -4.30
CA MET A 88 -6.57 14.04 -2.85
C MET A 88 -6.51 15.54 -2.54
N GLU A 89 -7.41 16.00 -1.66
CA GLU A 89 -7.48 17.40 -1.23
C GLU A 89 -6.12 17.89 -0.72
N GLY A 90 -5.70 19.06 -1.19
CA GLY A 90 -4.40 19.67 -0.86
C GLY A 90 -3.25 19.25 -1.76
N LEU A 91 -3.45 18.31 -2.71
CA LEU A 91 -2.46 17.90 -3.70
C LEU A 91 -2.71 18.47 -5.11
N GLU A 92 -3.76 19.27 -5.31
CA GLU A 92 -4.19 19.77 -6.62
C GLU A 92 -3.06 20.55 -7.30
N GLU A 93 -2.43 21.49 -6.58
CA GLU A 93 -1.33 22.30 -7.09
C GLU A 93 -0.11 21.42 -7.43
N ALA A 94 0.23 20.46 -6.56
CA ALA A 94 1.35 19.56 -6.78
C ALA A 94 1.14 18.63 -7.98
N GLY A 95 -0.11 18.21 -8.22
CA GLY A 95 -0.47 17.33 -9.32
C GLY A 95 -0.70 18.04 -10.67
N GLU A 96 -0.91 19.37 -10.69
CA GLU A 96 -1.35 20.11 -11.88
C GLU A 96 -0.38 19.99 -13.06
N GLY A 97 0.92 19.93 -12.79
CA GLY A 97 1.98 19.87 -13.82
C GLY A 97 2.39 18.46 -14.23
N VAL A 98 1.87 17.42 -13.59
CA VAL A 98 2.32 16.04 -13.82
C VAL A 98 1.62 15.44 -15.04
N PRO A 99 2.37 14.94 -16.06
CA PRO A 99 1.77 14.38 -17.26
C PRO A 99 0.93 13.13 -16.95
N ARG A 100 -0.28 13.05 -17.52
CA ARG A 100 -1.10 11.84 -17.48
C ARG A 100 -0.88 11.04 -18.76
N LEU A 101 -0.26 9.87 -18.65
CA LEU A 101 0.06 9.00 -19.79
C LEU A 101 -1.19 8.30 -20.36
N ALA A 102 -2.12 7.93 -19.48
CA ALA A 102 -3.39 7.32 -19.83
C ALA A 102 -4.40 7.49 -18.68
N ASP A 103 -5.70 7.45 -19.00
CA ASP A 103 -6.76 7.43 -17.98
C ASP A 103 -6.79 6.09 -17.23
N ASN A 104 -6.51 5.00 -17.95
CA ASN A 104 -6.34 3.66 -17.41
C ASN A 104 -4.87 3.21 -17.58
N ALA A 105 -4.62 1.90 -17.65
CA ALA A 105 -3.29 1.36 -17.87
C ALA A 105 -2.70 1.81 -19.22
N PRO A 106 -1.54 2.46 -19.26
CA PRO A 106 -0.82 2.77 -20.50
C PRO A 106 -0.22 1.49 -21.10
N SER A 107 0.19 1.54 -22.38
CA SER A 107 1.04 0.47 -22.91
C SER A 107 2.47 0.56 -22.37
N PHE A 108 3.19 -0.56 -22.40
CA PHE A 108 4.59 -0.62 -21.97
C PHE A 108 5.48 0.38 -22.74
N GLU A 109 5.26 0.51 -24.06
CA GLU A 109 6.00 1.45 -24.89
C GLU A 109 5.79 2.91 -24.46
N VAL A 110 4.54 3.28 -24.13
CA VAL A 110 4.22 4.64 -23.63
C VAL A 110 4.96 4.95 -22.34
N VAL A 111 5.10 3.97 -21.46
CA VAL A 111 5.88 4.13 -20.23
C VAL A 111 7.37 4.30 -20.56
N LEU A 112 7.92 3.45 -21.43
CA LEU A 112 9.34 3.49 -21.79
C LEU A 112 9.73 4.75 -22.57
N ASP A 113 8.81 5.32 -23.38
CA ASP A 113 9.03 6.59 -24.09
C ASP A 113 9.32 7.76 -23.14
N THR A 114 8.95 7.65 -21.86
CA THR A 114 9.30 8.64 -20.85
C THR A 114 10.72 8.46 -20.28
N GLU A 115 11.46 7.42 -20.68
CA GLU A 115 12.79 7.05 -20.17
C GLU A 115 12.84 7.03 -18.63
N PRO A 116 11.99 6.21 -17.95
CA PRO A 116 11.91 6.21 -16.49
C PRO A 116 13.13 5.54 -15.87
N ASP A 117 13.54 6.04 -14.68
CA ASP A 117 14.55 5.43 -13.82
C ASP A 117 13.95 4.74 -12.58
N LEU A 118 12.63 4.87 -12.39
CA LEU A 118 11.82 4.10 -11.45
C LEU A 118 10.37 4.05 -11.94
N VAL A 119 9.73 2.90 -11.81
CA VAL A 119 8.28 2.75 -12.01
C VAL A 119 7.63 2.30 -10.72
N THR A 120 6.57 2.99 -10.28
CA THR A 120 5.80 2.64 -9.08
C THR A 120 4.37 2.24 -9.42
N ALA A 121 3.79 1.33 -8.65
CA ALA A 121 2.41 0.90 -8.79
C ALA A 121 1.78 0.59 -7.43
N SER A 122 0.45 0.73 -7.31
CA SER A 122 -0.27 0.35 -6.09
C SER A 122 -0.59 -1.15 -6.04
N PHE A 123 -0.64 -1.83 -7.20
CA PHE A 123 -1.09 -3.22 -7.29
C PHE A 123 -0.06 -4.09 -8.00
N VAL A 124 0.15 -5.30 -7.46
CA VAL A 124 0.99 -6.34 -8.08
C VAL A 124 0.52 -6.64 -9.51
N SER A 125 -0.80 -6.66 -9.73
CA SER A 125 -1.38 -6.93 -11.05
C SER A 125 -1.01 -5.88 -12.10
N THR A 126 -0.73 -4.63 -11.71
CA THR A 126 -0.28 -3.57 -12.64
C THR A 126 1.09 -3.88 -13.24
N LEU A 127 1.98 -4.48 -12.43
CA LEU A 127 3.33 -4.91 -12.82
C LEU A 127 3.43 -6.45 -12.94
N GLY A 128 2.32 -7.09 -13.32
CA GLY A 128 2.19 -8.52 -13.52
C GLY A 128 1.73 -8.89 -14.94
N THR A 129 1.52 -10.18 -15.15
CA THR A 129 1.01 -10.69 -16.43
C THR A 129 -0.39 -10.14 -16.72
N GLY A 130 -0.55 -9.45 -17.85
CA GLY A 130 -1.79 -8.82 -18.26
C GLY A 130 -1.97 -7.38 -17.76
N GLY A 131 -1.03 -6.88 -16.94
CA GLY A 131 -0.91 -5.47 -16.59
C GLY A 131 -0.17 -4.66 -17.64
N VAL A 132 0.54 -3.60 -17.21
CA VAL A 132 1.35 -2.76 -18.11
C VAL A 132 2.54 -3.55 -18.67
N ALA A 133 3.33 -4.14 -17.78
CA ALA A 133 4.40 -5.09 -18.06
C ALA A 133 4.81 -5.78 -16.74
N THR A 134 5.53 -6.89 -16.80
CA THR A 134 6.02 -7.52 -15.58
C THR A 134 7.25 -6.79 -15.01
N ARG A 135 7.52 -6.98 -13.71
CA ARG A 135 8.71 -6.41 -13.06
C ARG A 135 9.99 -6.84 -13.78
N GLU A 136 10.08 -8.11 -14.18
CA GLU A 136 11.22 -8.66 -14.92
C GLU A 136 11.44 -7.95 -16.25
N GLN A 137 10.37 -7.60 -16.99
CA GLN A 137 10.49 -6.87 -18.25
C GLN A 137 11.08 -5.47 -18.07
N PHE A 138 10.76 -4.78 -16.99
CA PHE A 138 11.38 -3.51 -16.63
C PHE A 138 12.83 -3.70 -16.18
N GLU A 139 13.10 -4.69 -15.33
CA GLU A 139 14.45 -5.01 -14.83
C GLU A 139 15.43 -5.39 -15.94
N GLU A 140 14.98 -6.13 -16.98
CA GLU A 140 15.78 -6.44 -18.18
C GLU A 140 16.25 -5.17 -18.92
N LEU A 141 15.51 -4.07 -18.77
CA LEU A 141 15.87 -2.76 -19.33
C LEU A 141 16.61 -1.86 -18.34
N GLY A 142 16.90 -2.37 -17.13
CA GLY A 142 17.59 -1.62 -16.09
C GLY A 142 16.70 -0.61 -15.35
N VAL A 143 15.37 -0.74 -15.44
CA VAL A 143 14.40 0.10 -14.76
C VAL A 143 13.88 -0.62 -13.51
N PRO A 144 14.25 -0.19 -12.30
CA PRO A 144 13.70 -0.75 -11.08
C PRO A 144 12.20 -0.45 -10.95
N THR A 145 11.49 -1.38 -10.29
CA THR A 145 10.05 -1.25 -10.07
C THR A 145 9.72 -1.37 -8.59
N TYR A 146 8.73 -0.60 -8.13
CA TYR A 146 8.22 -0.64 -6.77
C TYR A 146 6.70 -0.85 -6.77
N VAL A 147 6.22 -1.82 -6.00
CA VAL A 147 4.78 -2.06 -5.78
C VAL A 147 4.43 -1.68 -4.34
N SER A 148 3.27 -1.06 -4.13
CA SER A 148 2.82 -0.77 -2.77
C SER A 148 2.85 -2.05 -1.91
N PRO A 149 3.53 -2.06 -0.75
CA PRO A 149 3.52 -3.21 0.14
C PRO A 149 2.13 -3.51 0.69
N THR A 150 1.19 -2.59 0.59
CA THR A 150 -0.20 -2.83 0.95
C THR A 150 -0.84 -3.94 0.11
N ASP A 151 -0.34 -4.19 -1.10
CA ASP A 151 -0.86 -5.23 -2.00
C ASP A 151 -0.14 -6.59 -1.89
N CYS A 152 0.83 -6.72 -0.99
CA CYS A 152 1.51 -7.99 -0.68
C CYS A 152 1.63 -8.28 0.82
N ALA A 153 1.24 -7.32 1.69
CA ALA A 153 1.26 -7.50 3.14
C ALA A 153 0.07 -8.32 3.65
N ALA A 154 0.10 -8.67 4.94
CA ALA A 154 -0.99 -9.34 5.64
C ALA A 154 -1.43 -10.67 5.00
N GLY A 155 -0.45 -11.40 4.43
CA GLY A 155 -0.71 -12.68 3.77
C GLY A 155 -1.66 -12.55 2.57
N LYS A 156 -1.53 -11.46 1.81
CA LYS A 156 -2.29 -11.23 0.57
C LYS A 156 -2.02 -12.34 -0.43
N ASP A 157 -3.10 -12.94 -0.92
CA ASP A 157 -3.10 -13.90 -2.01
C ASP A 157 -3.80 -13.25 -3.22
N ASN A 158 -3.00 -12.80 -4.18
CA ASN A 158 -3.46 -12.19 -5.41
C ASN A 158 -3.89 -13.22 -6.46
N ASP A 159 -3.61 -14.52 -6.25
CA ASP A 159 -3.95 -15.61 -7.16
C ASP A 159 -5.31 -16.24 -6.82
N SER A 160 -5.93 -15.90 -5.68
CA SER A 160 -7.20 -16.49 -5.21
C SER A 160 -8.43 -16.07 -6.04
N GLY A 161 -8.25 -15.23 -7.07
CA GLY A 161 -9.32 -14.72 -7.93
C GLY A 161 -9.97 -13.45 -7.39
N GLY A 162 -10.68 -12.70 -8.26
CA GLY A 162 -11.23 -11.39 -7.93
C GLY A 162 -10.14 -10.40 -7.54
N ASP A 163 -10.37 -9.66 -6.46
CA ASP A 163 -9.38 -8.71 -5.90
C ASP A 163 -8.48 -9.36 -4.83
N GLY A 164 -8.49 -10.70 -4.75
CA GLY A 164 -7.69 -11.48 -3.84
C GLY A 164 -8.25 -11.60 -2.43
N SER A 165 -7.48 -12.28 -1.57
CA SER A 165 -7.82 -12.50 -0.16
C SER A 165 -6.63 -12.18 0.75
N ARG A 166 -6.89 -12.02 2.06
CA ARG A 166 -5.83 -11.83 3.06
C ARG A 166 -6.00 -12.79 4.23
N SER A 167 -4.93 -13.45 4.62
CA SER A 167 -4.96 -14.32 5.81
C SER A 167 -4.95 -13.54 7.13
N GLU A 168 -4.44 -12.31 7.11
CA GLU A 168 -4.33 -11.40 8.26
C GLU A 168 -4.93 -10.02 7.94
N PRO A 169 -5.41 -9.29 8.94
CA PRO A 169 -5.89 -7.94 8.75
C PRO A 169 -4.80 -6.96 8.32
N LEU A 170 -5.05 -6.18 7.26
CA LEU A 170 -4.20 -5.07 6.88
C LEU A 170 -4.20 -3.99 7.97
N THR A 171 -3.03 -3.43 8.27
CA THR A 171 -2.86 -2.28 9.17
C THR A 171 -2.29 -1.07 8.42
N LEU A 172 -2.39 0.11 9.01
CA LEU A 172 -1.78 1.32 8.45
C LEU A 172 -0.24 1.24 8.40
N ASP A 173 0.38 0.32 9.16
CA ASP A 173 1.83 0.10 9.10
C ASP A 173 2.32 -0.24 7.69
N ALA A 174 1.48 -0.90 6.88
CA ALA A 174 1.82 -1.19 5.48
C ALA A 174 1.86 0.09 4.62
N VAL A 175 0.94 1.04 4.87
CA VAL A 175 0.94 2.36 4.22
C VAL A 175 2.13 3.19 4.70
N TYR A 176 2.41 3.19 6.00
CA TYR A 176 3.56 3.89 6.56
C TYR A 176 4.89 3.27 6.11
N GLY A 177 4.91 1.94 5.90
CA GLY A 177 6.03 1.23 5.28
C GLY A 177 6.32 1.73 3.86
N GLU A 178 5.29 1.88 3.02
CA GLU A 178 5.42 2.44 1.68
C GLU A 178 6.00 3.86 1.69
N ILE A 179 5.50 4.72 2.60
CA ILE A 179 6.01 6.09 2.75
C ILE A 179 7.50 6.07 3.14
N ARG A 180 7.91 5.19 4.09
CA ARG A 180 9.32 5.06 4.50
C ARG A 180 10.21 4.54 3.39
N ASP A 181 9.77 3.53 2.66
CA ASP A 181 10.52 2.94 1.56
C ASP A 181 10.76 3.96 0.45
N LEU A 182 9.69 4.63 -0.01
CA LEU A 182 9.79 5.67 -1.02
C LEU A 182 10.65 6.83 -0.51
N ALA A 183 10.44 7.30 0.72
CA ALA A 183 11.27 8.35 1.30
C ALA A 183 12.76 7.96 1.36
N LEU A 184 13.08 6.70 1.65
CA LEU A 184 14.45 6.19 1.62
C LEU A 184 15.01 6.19 0.19
N LEU A 185 14.28 5.64 -0.78
CA LEU A 185 14.73 5.59 -2.18
C LEU A 185 15.01 6.99 -2.75
N PHE A 186 14.18 7.96 -2.41
CA PHE A 186 14.31 9.35 -2.86
C PHE A 186 15.23 10.22 -1.98
N GLY A 187 15.66 9.74 -0.80
CA GLY A 187 16.53 10.50 0.10
C GLY A 187 15.82 11.64 0.85
N VAL A 188 14.52 11.48 1.10
CA VAL A 188 13.65 12.45 1.79
C VAL A 188 13.06 11.87 3.09
N GLN A 189 13.85 11.10 3.83
CA GLN A 189 13.39 10.33 5.01
C GLN A 189 12.76 11.22 6.09
N GLU A 190 13.29 12.43 6.31
CA GLU A 190 12.73 13.38 7.27
C GLU A 190 11.29 13.75 6.88
N ARG A 191 11.06 14.05 5.60
CA ARG A 191 9.71 14.35 5.08
C ARG A 191 8.78 13.13 5.19
N GLY A 192 9.30 11.92 5.00
CA GLY A 192 8.55 10.67 5.18
C GLY A 192 8.05 10.52 6.62
N GLU A 193 8.90 10.70 7.62
CA GLU A 193 8.51 10.60 9.02
C GLU A 193 7.58 11.76 9.46
N GLU A 194 7.74 12.96 8.93
CA GLU A 194 6.80 14.07 9.14
C GLU A 194 5.41 13.72 8.60
N LEU A 195 5.32 13.20 7.38
CA LEU A 195 4.05 12.78 6.77
C LEU A 195 3.38 11.67 7.60
N ILE A 196 4.14 10.69 8.05
CA ILE A 196 3.59 9.61 8.90
C ILE A 196 3.05 10.18 10.21
N ALA A 197 3.82 11.05 10.89
CA ALA A 197 3.38 11.68 12.14
C ALA A 197 2.10 12.52 11.95
N GLU A 198 1.96 13.20 10.80
CA GLU A 198 0.75 13.93 10.42
C GLU A 198 -0.44 12.96 10.26
N LEU A 199 -0.27 11.86 9.53
CA LEU A 199 -1.32 10.86 9.31
C LEU A 199 -1.74 10.17 10.61
N GLU A 200 -0.77 9.79 11.47
CA GLU A 200 -1.04 9.23 12.80
C GLU A 200 -1.82 10.22 13.67
N GLY A 201 -1.45 11.51 13.63
CA GLY A 201 -2.14 12.58 14.35
C GLY A 201 -3.60 12.74 13.88
N ARG A 202 -3.86 12.65 12.57
CA ARG A 202 -5.20 12.70 11.98
C ARG A 202 -6.05 11.51 12.44
N VAL A 203 -5.51 10.29 12.39
CA VAL A 203 -6.20 9.09 12.89
C VAL A 203 -6.54 9.24 14.38
N ALA A 204 -5.58 9.66 15.19
CA ALA A 204 -5.80 9.84 16.63
C ALA A 204 -6.87 10.92 16.93
N ALA A 205 -6.88 12.02 16.16
CA ALA A 205 -7.89 13.07 16.29
C ALA A 205 -9.28 12.57 15.86
N ALA A 206 -9.36 11.77 14.80
CA ALA A 206 -10.63 11.23 14.32
C ALA A 206 -11.23 10.18 15.27
N THR A 207 -10.40 9.40 15.97
CA THR A 207 -10.86 8.22 16.72
C THR A 207 -10.77 8.37 18.25
N GLY A 208 -10.10 9.42 18.77
CA GLY A 208 -9.75 9.53 20.19
C GLY A 208 -10.92 9.51 21.18
N ASP A 209 -12.08 10.02 20.78
CA ASP A 209 -13.30 10.08 21.62
C ASP A 209 -14.44 9.24 21.01
N LEU A 210 -14.10 8.28 20.12
CA LEU A 210 -15.10 7.51 19.39
C LEU A 210 -15.31 6.14 20.04
N ASP A 211 -16.53 5.83 20.44
CA ASP A 211 -16.96 4.48 20.80
C ASP A 211 -18.08 4.04 19.83
N ALA A 212 -17.72 3.21 18.88
CA ALA A 212 -18.64 2.60 17.91
C ALA A 212 -18.72 1.07 18.07
N SER A 213 -18.36 0.53 19.26
CA SER A 213 -18.26 -0.92 19.50
C SER A 213 -19.58 -1.69 19.32
N GLY A 214 -20.72 -1.00 19.35
CA GLY A 214 -22.04 -1.58 19.10
C GLY A 214 -22.51 -1.46 17.65
N VAL A 215 -21.73 -0.84 16.74
CA VAL A 215 -22.15 -0.50 15.38
C VAL A 215 -21.59 -1.50 14.37
N SER A 216 -22.45 -2.01 13.48
CA SER A 216 -22.07 -2.82 12.33
C SER A 216 -22.08 -2.01 11.03
N LEU A 217 -20.97 -2.08 10.30
CA LEU A 217 -20.78 -1.40 9.02
C LEU A 217 -20.81 -2.40 7.87
N MET A 218 -21.38 -2.00 6.74
CA MET A 218 -21.23 -2.68 5.46
C MET A 218 -20.62 -1.69 4.47
N TYR A 219 -19.60 -2.11 3.74
CA TYR A 219 -18.99 -1.29 2.68
C TYR A 219 -19.41 -1.83 1.33
N TRP A 220 -20.02 -0.99 0.50
CA TRP A 220 -20.42 -1.34 -0.86
C TRP A 220 -19.62 -0.54 -1.89
N PHE A 221 -18.75 -1.27 -2.61
CA PHE A 221 -17.88 -0.65 -3.60
C PHE A 221 -18.62 -0.38 -4.92
N ALA A 222 -19.13 -1.41 -5.60
CA ALA A 222 -19.74 -1.28 -6.92
C ALA A 222 -20.74 -2.41 -7.20
N ASN A 223 -21.43 -2.34 -8.35
CA ASN A 223 -22.36 -3.31 -8.90
C ASN A 223 -23.63 -3.49 -8.07
N SER A 224 -24.81 -3.22 -8.69
CA SER A 224 -26.09 -3.35 -8.01
C SER A 224 -26.69 -4.77 -8.04
N GLN A 225 -26.33 -5.59 -9.04
CA GLN A 225 -26.90 -6.94 -9.17
C GLN A 225 -26.20 -7.97 -8.29
N SER A 226 -24.89 -7.89 -8.25
CA SER A 226 -24.02 -8.72 -7.40
C SER A 226 -22.99 -7.80 -6.73
N PRO A 227 -23.39 -7.16 -5.62
CA PRO A 227 -22.59 -6.09 -5.04
C PRO A 227 -21.23 -6.62 -4.53
N TYR A 228 -20.18 -5.88 -4.84
CA TYR A 228 -18.87 -6.07 -4.24
C TYR A 228 -18.88 -5.42 -2.86
N LEU A 229 -18.89 -6.25 -1.84
CA LEU A 229 -18.89 -5.83 -0.44
C LEU A 229 -17.53 -6.14 0.19
N ALA A 230 -17.08 -5.30 1.12
CA ALA A 230 -15.79 -5.53 1.75
C ALA A 230 -15.82 -6.67 2.77
N GLY A 231 -14.85 -7.58 2.68
CA GLY A 231 -14.53 -8.55 3.72
C GLY A 231 -13.74 -7.95 4.90
N CYS A 232 -13.18 -8.83 5.77
CA CYS A 232 -12.55 -8.44 7.04
C CYS A 232 -11.32 -7.55 6.89
N CYS A 233 -10.53 -7.77 5.80
CA CYS A 233 -9.09 -7.70 6.03
C CYS A 233 -8.36 -6.69 5.15
N GLY A 234 -9.03 -6.07 4.15
CA GLY A 234 -8.53 -4.97 3.34
C GLY A 234 -8.60 -3.59 4.02
N ALA A 235 -8.57 -2.52 3.22
CA ALA A 235 -8.65 -1.15 3.71
C ALA A 235 -9.95 -0.87 4.50
N PRO A 236 -11.17 -1.29 4.04
CA PRO A 236 -12.37 -1.14 4.85
C PRO A 236 -12.30 -1.82 6.21
N GLY A 237 -11.64 -2.98 6.29
CA GLY A 237 -11.38 -3.63 7.56
C GLY A 237 -10.45 -2.84 8.48
N ALA A 238 -9.43 -2.18 7.92
CA ALA A 238 -8.55 -1.27 8.68
C ALA A 238 -9.33 -0.06 9.19
N ILE A 239 -10.15 0.57 8.35
CA ILE A 239 -11.05 1.68 8.73
C ILE A 239 -11.99 1.25 9.87
N THR A 240 -12.68 0.12 9.69
CA THR A 240 -13.62 -0.41 10.70
C THR A 240 -12.97 -0.61 12.07
N ARG A 241 -11.78 -1.20 12.10
CA ARG A 241 -11.04 -1.40 13.34
C ARG A 241 -10.58 -0.09 13.97
N ALA A 242 -10.13 0.87 13.16
CA ALA A 242 -9.70 2.17 13.65
C ALA A 242 -10.84 2.93 14.36
N VAL A 243 -12.05 2.87 13.81
CA VAL A 243 -13.23 3.52 14.43
C VAL A 243 -13.88 2.68 15.53
N GLY A 244 -13.36 1.47 15.80
CA GLY A 244 -13.87 0.58 16.86
C GLY A 244 -15.22 -0.08 16.54
N ALA A 245 -15.66 -0.08 15.27
CA ALA A 245 -16.88 -0.72 14.81
C ALA A 245 -16.65 -2.19 14.40
N ARG A 246 -17.68 -2.87 13.90
CA ARG A 246 -17.62 -4.23 13.36
C ARG A 246 -18.03 -4.21 11.89
N ASN A 247 -17.31 -4.92 11.02
CA ASN A 247 -17.77 -5.16 9.65
C ASN A 247 -18.83 -6.28 9.66
N ALA A 248 -19.97 -6.05 9.01
CA ALA A 248 -21.04 -7.03 8.89
C ALA A 248 -20.62 -8.31 8.14
N PHE A 249 -19.50 -8.24 7.39
CA PHE A 249 -18.94 -9.34 6.58
C PHE A 249 -17.50 -9.68 6.98
N ASP A 250 -17.19 -9.60 8.29
CA ASP A 250 -15.87 -9.92 8.83
C ASP A 250 -15.52 -11.44 8.85
N ASP A 251 -16.46 -12.28 8.46
CA ASP A 251 -16.32 -13.73 8.35
C ASP A 251 -15.76 -14.22 7.00
N THR A 252 -15.46 -13.30 6.07
CA THR A 252 -14.79 -13.62 4.81
C THR A 252 -13.45 -12.88 4.70
N HIS A 253 -12.46 -13.61 4.22
CA HIS A 253 -11.10 -13.12 3.97
C HIS A 253 -10.88 -12.56 2.56
N ASP A 254 -11.85 -12.78 1.64
CA ASP A 254 -11.84 -12.12 0.33
C ASP A 254 -11.94 -10.60 0.52
N GLU A 255 -11.18 -9.83 -0.25
CA GLU A 255 -11.22 -8.38 -0.08
C GLU A 255 -12.55 -7.78 -0.55
N TRP A 256 -13.03 -8.21 -1.71
CA TRP A 256 -14.26 -7.73 -2.32
C TRP A 256 -15.13 -8.88 -2.83
N PRO A 257 -15.67 -9.75 -1.95
CA PRO A 257 -16.57 -10.81 -2.35
C PRO A 257 -17.85 -10.24 -2.94
N GLN A 258 -18.42 -10.95 -3.91
CA GLN A 258 -19.77 -10.67 -4.38
C GLN A 258 -20.80 -11.38 -3.48
N ILE A 259 -21.60 -10.60 -2.76
CA ILE A 259 -22.58 -11.08 -1.78
C ILE A 259 -23.97 -10.63 -2.21
N ASN A 260 -24.94 -11.55 -2.25
CA ASN A 260 -26.30 -11.21 -2.64
C ASN A 260 -27.04 -10.36 -1.58
N TRP A 261 -28.05 -9.63 -2.02
CA TRP A 261 -28.81 -8.71 -1.16
C TRP A 261 -29.66 -9.42 -0.10
N GLU A 262 -30.05 -10.67 -0.32
CA GLU A 262 -30.75 -11.47 0.70
C GLU A 262 -29.85 -11.73 1.90
N THR A 263 -28.58 -12.05 1.66
CA THR A 263 -27.58 -12.21 2.74
C THR A 263 -27.32 -10.87 3.46
N VAL A 264 -27.34 -9.73 2.75
CA VAL A 264 -27.26 -8.42 3.36
C VAL A 264 -28.48 -8.16 4.27
N ALA A 265 -29.68 -8.49 3.77
CA ALA A 265 -30.91 -8.33 4.55
C ALA A 265 -30.95 -9.18 5.81
N ASP A 266 -30.39 -10.40 5.75
CA ASP A 266 -30.29 -11.29 6.92
C ASP A 266 -29.33 -10.75 8.00
N ARG A 267 -28.31 -9.96 7.61
CA ARG A 267 -27.34 -9.33 8.53
C ARG A 267 -27.74 -7.96 9.04
N ASP A 268 -28.59 -7.28 8.31
CA ASP A 268 -29.14 -5.93 8.60
C ASP A 268 -28.11 -4.97 9.22
N PRO A 269 -27.08 -4.51 8.47
CA PRO A 269 -26.05 -3.65 8.99
C PRO A 269 -26.61 -2.32 9.49
N ASP A 270 -26.04 -1.76 10.54
CA ASP A 270 -26.49 -0.49 11.13
C ASP A 270 -26.19 0.71 10.26
N VAL A 271 -25.11 0.67 9.48
CA VAL A 271 -24.66 1.74 8.56
C VAL A 271 -24.17 1.14 7.25
N ILE A 272 -24.49 1.77 6.15
CA ILE A 272 -23.97 1.43 4.83
C ILE A 272 -22.96 2.50 4.41
N VAL A 273 -21.70 2.06 4.27
CA VAL A 273 -20.62 2.89 3.73
C VAL A 273 -20.59 2.70 2.21
N LEU A 274 -20.87 3.75 1.46
CA LEU A 274 -21.00 3.74 0.01
C LEU A 274 -19.76 4.29 -0.67
N GLY A 275 -19.17 3.53 -1.58
CA GLY A 275 -18.19 4.07 -2.51
C GLY A 275 -18.85 5.03 -3.47
N ASP A 276 -18.51 6.31 -3.40
CA ASP A 276 -18.94 7.31 -4.38
C ASP A 276 -17.93 7.35 -5.52
N LEU A 277 -18.17 6.52 -6.55
CA LEU A 277 -17.23 6.30 -7.63
C LEU A 277 -17.53 7.23 -8.80
N THR A 278 -16.48 7.79 -9.40
CA THR A 278 -16.60 8.69 -10.54
C THR A 278 -16.58 7.99 -11.91
N ARG A 279 -16.36 6.66 -11.91
CA ARG A 279 -16.35 5.84 -13.12
C ARG A 279 -17.77 5.49 -13.54
N ASP A 280 -17.96 5.27 -14.84
CA ASP A 280 -19.24 4.80 -15.41
C ASP A 280 -19.12 3.38 -15.99
N SER A 281 -18.19 2.57 -15.46
CA SER A 281 -17.87 1.25 -16.00
C SER A 281 -18.81 0.14 -15.53
N GLN A 282 -19.52 0.35 -14.42
CA GLN A 282 -20.44 -0.61 -13.81
C GLN A 282 -21.74 0.09 -13.37
N THR A 283 -22.77 -0.71 -13.03
CA THR A 283 -24.01 -0.17 -12.46
C THR A 283 -23.79 0.26 -11.00
N ALA A 284 -24.52 1.30 -10.57
CA ALA A 284 -24.43 1.84 -9.21
C ALA A 284 -22.98 2.24 -8.84
N GLU A 285 -22.37 3.09 -9.65
CA GLU A 285 -21.05 3.64 -9.38
C GLU A 285 -21.12 4.83 -8.43
N SER A 286 -21.97 5.82 -8.67
CA SER A 286 -22.13 6.98 -7.78
C SER A 286 -22.93 6.64 -6.53
N ALA A 287 -22.73 7.43 -5.47
CA ALA A 287 -23.49 7.33 -4.24
C ALA A 287 -24.99 7.52 -4.47
N ASP A 288 -25.38 8.51 -5.27
CA ASP A 288 -26.81 8.76 -5.58
C ASP A 288 -27.46 7.56 -6.25
N ALA A 289 -26.79 6.93 -7.23
CA ALA A 289 -27.32 5.74 -7.91
C ALA A 289 -27.43 4.53 -6.95
N LYS A 290 -26.49 4.41 -6.00
CA LYS A 290 -26.55 3.38 -4.95
C LYS A 290 -27.70 3.60 -3.98
N ILE A 291 -27.91 4.83 -3.53
CA ILE A 291 -29.02 5.19 -2.63
C ILE A 291 -30.35 4.94 -3.33
N GLU A 292 -30.55 5.41 -4.57
CA GLU A 292 -31.76 5.15 -5.35
C GLU A 292 -32.05 3.65 -5.50
N PHE A 293 -30.99 2.84 -5.76
CA PHE A 293 -31.12 1.40 -5.80
C PHE A 293 -31.58 0.83 -4.45
N LEU A 294 -30.90 1.18 -3.33
CA LEU A 294 -31.20 0.68 -2.00
C LEU A 294 -32.64 0.96 -1.58
N GLU A 295 -33.14 2.17 -1.85
CA GLU A 295 -34.49 2.62 -1.49
C GLU A 295 -35.58 1.99 -2.35
N SER A 296 -35.29 1.64 -3.61
CA SER A 296 -36.26 1.07 -4.54
C SER A 296 -36.29 -0.45 -4.59
N HIS A 297 -35.16 -1.13 -4.27
CA HIS A 297 -35.04 -2.57 -4.44
C HIS A 297 -35.74 -3.35 -3.30
N PRO A 298 -36.56 -4.38 -3.61
CA PRO A 298 -37.37 -5.08 -2.61
C PRO A 298 -36.58 -5.72 -1.44
N ALA A 299 -35.36 -6.18 -1.68
CA ALA A 299 -34.54 -6.81 -0.64
C ALA A 299 -33.85 -5.79 0.28
N THR A 300 -33.61 -4.57 -0.19
CA THR A 300 -32.79 -3.59 0.55
C THR A 300 -33.57 -2.47 1.21
N ARG A 301 -34.73 -2.06 0.63
CA ARG A 301 -35.52 -0.94 1.15
C ARG A 301 -36.05 -1.14 2.59
N GLU A 302 -36.06 -2.36 3.09
CA GLU A 302 -36.50 -2.67 4.45
C GLU A 302 -35.35 -2.77 5.45
N LEU A 303 -34.10 -2.66 4.97
CA LEU A 303 -32.91 -2.60 5.86
C LEU A 303 -33.04 -1.42 6.83
N THR A 304 -32.61 -1.63 8.06
CA THR A 304 -32.61 -0.59 9.08
C THR A 304 -31.82 0.63 8.63
N ALA A 305 -30.63 0.45 8.08
CA ALA A 305 -29.79 1.52 7.56
C ALA A 305 -30.45 2.32 6.43
N VAL A 306 -31.21 1.66 5.54
CA VAL A 306 -31.90 2.32 4.44
C VAL A 306 -33.11 3.13 4.94
N ARG A 307 -33.91 2.56 5.83
CA ARG A 307 -35.10 3.24 6.39
C ARG A 307 -34.75 4.45 7.25
N GLU A 308 -33.57 4.45 7.85
CA GLU A 308 -33.09 5.52 8.71
C GLU A 308 -32.02 6.40 8.02
N GLU A 309 -31.84 6.24 6.70
CA GLU A 309 -30.91 7.00 5.86
C GLU A 309 -29.49 7.04 6.43
N ARG A 310 -29.02 5.90 7.00
CA ARG A 310 -27.70 5.78 7.64
C ARG A 310 -26.63 5.44 6.62
N TYR A 311 -26.23 6.45 5.85
CA TYR A 311 -25.21 6.34 4.81
C TYR A 311 -23.99 7.16 5.16
N VAL A 312 -22.80 6.61 4.85
CA VAL A 312 -21.52 7.31 4.86
C VAL A 312 -20.89 7.17 3.49
N LEU A 313 -20.41 8.26 2.91
CA LEU A 313 -19.82 8.26 1.58
C LEU A 313 -18.31 8.24 1.64
N LEU A 314 -17.67 7.40 0.85
CA LEU A 314 -16.22 7.35 0.67
C LEU A 314 -15.87 7.40 -0.81
N SER A 315 -14.75 8.04 -1.17
CA SER A 315 -14.17 7.87 -2.50
C SER A 315 -13.72 6.42 -2.74
N GLY A 316 -13.60 6.00 -4.00
CA GLY A 316 -13.05 4.69 -4.33
C GLY A 316 -11.63 4.51 -3.81
N GLN A 317 -10.82 5.57 -3.85
CA GLN A 317 -9.44 5.54 -3.33
C GLN A 317 -9.37 5.41 -1.81
N ALA A 318 -10.32 5.95 -1.05
CA ALA A 318 -10.40 5.77 0.40
C ALA A 318 -10.75 4.32 0.79
N MET A 319 -11.43 3.59 -0.09
CA MET A 319 -11.72 2.16 0.09
C MET A 319 -10.60 1.23 -0.37
N ASN A 320 -9.58 1.74 -1.08
CA ASN A 320 -8.40 0.99 -1.47
C ASN A 320 -7.28 1.16 -0.44
N PRO A 321 -6.39 0.16 -0.28
CA PRO A 321 -5.24 0.27 0.60
C PRO A 321 -4.27 1.34 0.09
N SER A 322 -4.34 2.55 0.62
CA SER A 322 -3.52 3.69 0.20
C SER A 322 -3.41 4.73 1.32
N ILE A 323 -2.72 5.82 1.08
CA ILE A 323 -2.66 6.97 1.99
C ILE A 323 -4.07 7.50 2.34
N ARG A 324 -5.05 7.36 1.42
CA ARG A 324 -6.44 7.77 1.64
C ARG A 324 -7.23 6.87 2.61
N THR A 325 -6.67 5.75 3.04
CA THR A 325 -7.27 4.97 4.14
C THR A 325 -7.44 5.83 5.41
N VAL A 326 -6.53 6.79 5.64
CA VAL A 326 -6.65 7.76 6.74
C VAL A 326 -7.86 8.69 6.54
N GLU A 327 -8.05 9.22 5.33
CA GLU A 327 -9.26 9.99 4.97
C GLU A 327 -10.53 9.16 5.18
N GLY A 328 -10.52 7.89 4.79
CA GLY A 328 -11.63 6.97 5.02
C GLY A 328 -11.96 6.78 6.51
N ILE A 329 -10.94 6.73 7.38
CA ILE A 329 -11.13 6.68 8.84
C ILE A 329 -11.81 7.95 9.35
N GLU A 330 -11.34 9.13 8.91
CA GLU A 330 -11.94 10.42 9.28
C GLU A 330 -13.40 10.51 8.84
N GLN A 331 -13.68 10.19 7.57
CA GLN A 331 -15.04 10.27 7.01
C GLN A 331 -16.01 9.30 7.70
N VAL A 332 -15.58 8.07 7.99
CA VAL A 332 -16.42 7.11 8.72
C VAL A 332 -16.64 7.58 10.16
N ALA A 333 -15.60 8.04 10.86
CA ALA A 333 -15.72 8.55 12.22
C ALA A 333 -16.71 9.74 12.29
N ASP A 334 -16.60 10.70 11.39
CA ASP A 334 -17.48 11.86 11.32
C ASP A 334 -18.91 11.48 10.92
N GLY A 335 -19.06 10.54 9.99
CA GLY A 335 -20.36 9.99 9.64
C GLY A 335 -21.07 9.32 10.81
N LEU A 336 -20.36 8.52 11.59
CA LEU A 336 -20.91 7.87 12.80
C LEU A 336 -21.31 8.89 13.86
N ARG A 337 -20.55 9.97 14.05
CA ARG A 337 -20.92 11.09 14.95
C ARG A 337 -22.16 11.81 14.45
N ALA A 338 -22.22 12.14 13.16
CA ALA A 338 -23.36 12.82 12.55
C ALA A 338 -24.66 11.99 12.66
N LEU A 339 -24.55 10.67 12.58
CA LEU A 339 -25.68 9.74 12.74
C LEU A 339 -26.04 9.50 14.23
N GLY A 340 -25.27 10.01 15.19
CA GLY A 340 -25.51 9.81 16.62
C GLY A 340 -25.29 8.36 17.06
N LEU A 341 -24.45 7.60 16.41
CA LEU A 341 -24.16 6.18 16.67
C LEU A 341 -22.89 5.97 17.51
N THR A 342 -22.34 7.03 18.08
CA THR A 342 -21.18 7.00 18.98
C THR A 342 -21.60 7.34 20.40
N GLN A 343 -20.91 6.76 21.40
CA GLN A 343 -21.09 7.08 22.83
C GLN A 343 -19.96 7.97 23.34
#